data_e98c71fc3082b04d49cdb58fc3df7d52
#
_entry.id   e98c71fc3082b04d49cdb58fc3df7d52
#
_cell.length_a   1.000
_cell.length_b   1.000
_cell.length_c   1.000
_cell.angle_alpha   90.00
_cell.angle_beta   90.00
_cell.angle_gamma   90.00
#
_symmetry.space_group_name_H-M   'P 1'
#
loop_
_entity.id
_entity.type
_entity.pdbx_description
1 polymer ?
#
loop_
_entity_poly.entity_id
_entity_poly.type
_entity_poly.pdbx_seq_one_letter_code
_entity_poly.pdbx_strand_id
1 'polypeptide(L)'
;TSGGTEANNLAVFGAVEAKKRFGNKIVTTAIEHPSVLGCMEQLEKNGFEVVYLKPDMTGAISPEQVMEAIDEHTVLVSMMLVNNEVGSILPIEAAAKAIKQKKSPALFHVDAVQGFGKMAIYPNKSGIDLLTISGHKIHAPKGIGALYISKDIRIPPRTFGGGQENGIHCRAMTERAIHLKE
;
A
#
# COMPACT_ATOMS: atom_id res chain seq x y z
N THR A 1 13.56 1.02 2.01
CA THR A 1 13.31 -0.38 2.40
C THR A 1 14.17 -1.36 1.59
N SER A 2 14.20 -2.62 2.01
CA SER A 2 14.92 -3.69 1.30
C SER A 2 14.18 -4.23 0.07
N GLY A 3 12.98 -3.74 -0.19
CA GLY A 3 12.16 -4.20 -1.31
C GLY A 3 10.68 -4.00 -1.05
N GLY A 4 9.85 -4.45 -2.01
CA GLY A 4 8.40 -4.29 -1.94
C GLY A 4 7.76 -4.98 -0.74
N THR A 5 8.23 -6.16 -0.34
CA THR A 5 7.67 -6.88 0.82
C THR A 5 7.80 -6.08 2.12
N GLU A 6 8.98 -5.53 2.40
CA GLU A 6 9.17 -4.70 3.58
C GLU A 6 8.35 -3.41 3.50
N ALA A 7 8.30 -2.78 2.33
CA ALA A 7 7.50 -1.58 2.12
C ALA A 7 6.01 -1.82 2.32
N ASN A 8 5.45 -2.92 1.77
CA ASN A 8 4.05 -3.32 1.97
C ASN A 8 3.73 -3.59 3.45
N ASN A 9 4.62 -4.33 4.16
CA ASN A 9 4.43 -4.58 5.59
C ASN A 9 4.43 -3.29 6.41
N LEU A 10 5.39 -2.39 6.13
CA LEU A 10 5.46 -1.09 6.81
C LEU A 10 4.20 -0.25 6.54
N ALA A 11 3.76 -0.19 5.28
CA ALA A 11 2.57 0.56 4.87
C ALA A 11 1.31 0.01 5.54
N VAL A 12 1.02 -1.28 5.38
CA VAL A 12 -0.23 -1.92 5.83
C VAL A 12 -0.35 -1.86 7.35
N PHE A 13 0.64 -2.38 8.08
CA PHE A 13 0.58 -2.39 9.54
C PHE A 13 0.70 -0.98 10.12
N GLY A 14 1.50 -0.11 9.52
CA GLY A 14 1.64 1.28 9.94
C GLY A 14 0.35 2.06 9.78
N ALA A 15 -0.35 1.89 8.64
CA ALA A 15 -1.65 2.52 8.39
C ALA A 15 -2.73 2.07 9.38
N VAL A 16 -2.84 0.76 9.58
CA VAL A 16 -3.81 0.19 10.52
C VAL A 16 -3.55 0.69 11.94
N GLU A 17 -2.30 0.65 12.41
CA GLU A 17 -1.95 1.15 13.75
C GLU A 17 -2.27 2.63 13.93
N ALA A 18 -2.05 3.45 12.90
CA ALA A 18 -2.37 4.87 12.93
C ALA A 18 -3.89 5.16 12.97
N LYS A 19 -4.70 4.24 12.44
CA LYS A 19 -6.15 4.46 12.23
C LYS A 19 -7.06 3.54 13.03
N LYS A 20 -6.59 2.50 13.71
CA LYS A 20 -7.39 1.50 14.44
C LYS A 20 -8.41 2.06 15.45
N ARG A 21 -8.21 3.30 15.93
CA ARG A 21 -9.17 3.98 16.82
C ARG A 21 -10.45 4.44 16.13
N PHE A 22 -10.46 4.48 14.79
CA PHE A 22 -11.59 4.96 14.00
C PHE A 22 -12.47 3.84 13.45
N GLY A 23 -12.00 2.58 13.50
CA GLY A 23 -12.70 1.43 13.00
C GLY A 23 -11.80 0.19 12.94
N ASN A 24 -12.35 -0.90 12.43
CA ASN A 24 -11.65 -2.19 12.32
C ASN A 24 -11.78 -2.84 10.93
N LYS A 25 -12.31 -2.10 9.94
CA LYS A 25 -12.53 -2.63 8.60
C LYS A 25 -11.39 -2.25 7.66
N ILE A 26 -10.97 -3.22 6.87
CA ILE A 26 -9.92 -3.10 5.85
C ILE A 26 -10.50 -3.57 4.52
N VAL A 27 -10.23 -2.84 3.44
CA VAL A 27 -10.62 -3.22 2.08
C VAL A 27 -9.37 -3.50 1.26
N THR A 28 -9.33 -4.66 0.63
CA THR A 28 -8.23 -5.08 -0.26
C THR A 28 -8.78 -5.89 -1.43
N THR A 29 -7.91 -6.40 -2.30
CA THR A 29 -8.33 -7.29 -3.39
C THR A 29 -7.85 -8.72 -3.16
N ALA A 30 -8.57 -9.70 -3.70
CA ALA A 30 -8.19 -11.11 -3.60
C ALA A 30 -6.98 -11.47 -4.50
N ILE A 31 -6.52 -10.53 -5.33
CA ILE A 31 -5.43 -10.71 -6.29
C ILE A 31 -4.17 -9.92 -5.95
N GLU A 32 -4.07 -9.45 -4.70
CA GLU A 32 -2.86 -8.78 -4.21
C GLU A 32 -1.65 -9.72 -4.20
N HIS A 33 -0.47 -9.13 -4.23
CA HIS A 33 0.77 -9.89 -4.03
C HIS A 33 0.80 -10.55 -2.62
N PRO A 34 1.41 -11.75 -2.46
CA PRO A 34 1.49 -12.42 -1.15
C PRO A 34 2.03 -11.56 0.00
N SER A 35 2.88 -10.57 -0.28
CA SER A 35 3.38 -9.63 0.75
C SER A 35 2.30 -8.71 1.31
N VAL A 36 1.17 -8.52 0.61
CA VAL A 36 -0.01 -7.81 1.11
C VAL A 36 -1.00 -8.80 1.70
N LEU A 37 -1.31 -9.91 1.01
CA LEU A 37 -2.26 -10.92 1.50
C LEU A 37 -1.83 -11.49 2.86
N GLY A 38 -0.55 -11.79 3.04
CA GLY A 38 -0.04 -12.25 4.34
C GLY A 38 -0.19 -11.23 5.47
N CYS A 39 -0.14 -9.93 5.15
CA CYS A 39 -0.47 -8.87 6.13
C CYS A 39 -1.96 -8.90 6.47
N MET A 40 -2.84 -9.08 5.49
CA MET A 40 -4.29 -9.13 5.69
C MET A 40 -4.68 -10.33 6.57
N GLU A 41 -4.15 -11.52 6.27
CA GLU A 41 -4.36 -12.73 7.10
C GLU A 41 -3.94 -12.50 8.57
N GLN A 42 -2.83 -11.80 8.79
CA GLN A 42 -2.38 -11.49 10.15
C GLN A 42 -3.30 -10.48 10.83
N LEU A 43 -3.84 -9.51 10.09
CA LEU A 43 -4.79 -8.53 10.62
C LEU A 43 -6.15 -9.17 10.95
N GLU A 44 -6.62 -10.13 10.16
CA GLU A 44 -7.82 -10.93 10.48
C GLU A 44 -7.65 -11.69 11.81
N LYS A 45 -6.48 -12.35 12.00
CA LYS A 45 -6.16 -13.02 13.27
C LYS A 45 -6.13 -12.06 14.46
N ASN A 46 -5.87 -10.77 14.22
CA ASN A 46 -5.87 -9.71 15.21
C ASN A 46 -7.25 -9.05 15.39
N GLY A 47 -8.33 -9.59 14.76
CA GLY A 47 -9.71 -9.14 14.94
C GLY A 47 -10.16 -8.03 13.98
N PHE A 48 -9.39 -7.72 12.94
CA PHE A 48 -9.86 -6.82 11.89
C PHE A 48 -10.79 -7.53 10.91
N GLU A 49 -11.80 -6.83 10.44
CA GLU A 49 -12.65 -7.25 9.34
C GLU A 49 -11.95 -6.94 8.02
N VAL A 50 -11.55 -7.96 7.25
CA VAL A 50 -10.92 -7.77 5.94
C VAL A 50 -11.87 -8.15 4.82
N VAL A 51 -12.19 -7.17 3.97
CA VAL A 51 -13.03 -7.35 2.79
C VAL A 51 -12.13 -7.54 1.56
N TYR A 52 -12.19 -8.72 0.96
CA TYR A 52 -11.44 -9.06 -0.25
C TYR A 52 -12.33 -8.88 -1.48
N LEU A 53 -12.07 -7.87 -2.28
CA LEU A 53 -12.74 -7.64 -3.56
C LEU A 53 -12.31 -8.73 -4.54
N LYS A 54 -13.28 -9.44 -5.09
CA LYS A 54 -13.02 -10.53 -6.03
C LYS A 54 -13.01 -10.00 -7.46
N PRO A 55 -11.98 -10.33 -8.26
CA PRO A 55 -11.95 -9.96 -9.66
C PRO A 55 -12.98 -10.76 -10.47
N ASP A 56 -13.33 -10.23 -11.62
CA ASP A 56 -14.06 -10.98 -12.65
C ASP A 56 -13.12 -11.96 -13.40
N MET A 57 -13.64 -12.61 -14.42
CA MET A 57 -12.89 -13.57 -15.26
C MET A 57 -11.73 -12.95 -16.04
N THR A 58 -11.69 -11.63 -16.15
CA THR A 58 -10.60 -10.87 -16.82
C THR A 58 -9.54 -10.37 -15.82
N GLY A 59 -9.75 -10.60 -14.53
CA GLY A 59 -8.91 -10.08 -13.46
C GLY A 59 -9.23 -8.62 -13.10
N ALA A 60 -10.34 -8.05 -13.57
CA ALA A 60 -10.75 -6.70 -13.26
C ALA A 60 -11.57 -6.63 -11.96
N ILE A 61 -11.39 -5.54 -11.21
CA ILE A 61 -12.23 -5.14 -10.08
C ILE A 61 -13.07 -3.95 -10.55
N SER A 62 -14.40 -4.01 -10.36
CA SER A 62 -15.24 -2.91 -10.79
C SER A 62 -15.14 -1.72 -9.83
N PRO A 63 -15.27 -0.47 -10.34
CA PRO A 63 -15.35 0.72 -9.50
C PRO A 63 -16.48 0.65 -8.48
N GLU A 64 -17.62 0.05 -8.84
CA GLU A 64 -18.81 -0.11 -7.99
C GLU A 64 -18.49 -0.97 -6.78
N GLN A 65 -17.84 -2.14 -6.97
CA GLN A 65 -17.41 -3.01 -5.87
C GLN A 65 -16.54 -2.25 -4.87
N VAL A 66 -15.58 -1.46 -5.35
CA VAL A 66 -14.70 -0.65 -4.50
C VAL A 66 -15.49 0.39 -3.73
N MET A 67 -16.41 1.09 -4.42
CA MET A 67 -17.23 2.12 -3.80
C MET A 67 -18.19 1.55 -2.75
N GLU A 68 -18.76 0.37 -2.96
CA GLU A 68 -19.66 -0.28 -2.01
C GLU A 68 -18.94 -0.76 -0.75
N ALA A 69 -17.73 -1.30 -0.91
CA ALA A 69 -16.97 -1.90 0.18
C ALA A 69 -16.44 -0.89 1.21
N ILE A 70 -16.14 0.34 0.81
CA ILE A 70 -15.57 1.37 1.69
C ILE A 70 -16.68 2.07 2.46
N ASP A 71 -16.47 2.34 3.76
CA ASP A 71 -17.39 3.07 4.64
C ASP A 71 -16.64 3.88 5.72
N GLU A 72 -17.38 4.43 6.69
CA GLU A 72 -16.87 5.21 7.80
C GLU A 72 -16.05 4.41 8.84
N HIS A 73 -16.15 3.09 8.83
CA HIS A 73 -15.38 2.19 9.70
C HIS A 73 -14.12 1.64 9.03
N THR A 74 -13.95 1.91 7.73
CA THR A 74 -12.78 1.49 6.97
C THR A 74 -11.55 2.30 7.40
N VAL A 75 -10.50 1.61 7.84
CA VAL A 75 -9.25 2.24 8.32
C VAL A 75 -8.08 2.12 7.34
N LEU A 76 -8.17 1.17 6.41
CA LEU A 76 -7.20 0.96 5.35
C LEU A 76 -7.90 0.50 4.08
N VAL A 77 -7.54 1.10 2.96
CA VAL A 77 -7.78 0.56 1.62
C VAL A 77 -6.41 0.24 1.02
N SER A 78 -6.19 -1.02 0.64
CA SER A 78 -4.91 -1.46 0.05
C SER A 78 -5.18 -2.16 -1.27
N MET A 79 -4.67 -1.59 -2.37
CA MET A 79 -4.88 -2.12 -3.71
C MET A 79 -3.59 -2.03 -4.53
N MET A 80 -3.26 -3.09 -5.29
CA MET A 80 -2.19 -2.98 -6.27
C MET A 80 -2.63 -2.12 -7.46
N LEU A 81 -1.69 -1.41 -8.07
CA LEU A 81 -1.98 -0.61 -9.28
C LEU A 81 -2.14 -1.49 -10.52
N VAL A 82 -1.23 -2.46 -10.66
CA VAL A 82 -1.20 -3.41 -11.78
C VAL A 82 -0.98 -4.80 -11.22
N ASN A 83 -1.81 -5.75 -11.60
CA ASN A 83 -1.65 -7.14 -11.18
C ASN A 83 -0.40 -7.78 -11.81
N ASN A 84 0.36 -8.51 -11.01
CA ASN A 84 1.63 -9.09 -11.42
C ASN A 84 1.50 -10.37 -12.29
N GLU A 85 0.34 -10.98 -12.33
CA GLU A 85 0.09 -12.22 -13.07
C GLU A 85 -0.64 -11.97 -14.39
N VAL A 86 -1.77 -11.26 -14.34
CA VAL A 86 -2.63 -11.04 -15.50
C VAL A 86 -2.50 -9.64 -16.10
N GLY A 87 -1.82 -8.70 -15.41
CA GLY A 87 -1.57 -7.35 -15.92
C GLY A 87 -2.78 -6.42 -15.86
N SER A 88 -3.89 -6.81 -15.21
CA SER A 88 -5.04 -5.93 -15.03
C SER A 88 -4.68 -4.68 -14.23
N ILE A 89 -5.22 -3.53 -14.65
CA ILE A 89 -5.07 -2.24 -13.96
C ILE A 89 -6.27 -2.07 -13.03
N LEU A 90 -6.02 -1.85 -11.75
CA LEU A 90 -7.07 -1.74 -10.75
C LEU A 90 -7.59 -0.29 -10.63
N PRO A 91 -8.86 -0.10 -10.21
CA PRO A 91 -9.54 1.19 -10.23
C PRO A 91 -9.15 2.08 -9.04
N ILE A 92 -7.87 2.51 -8.98
CA ILE A 92 -7.29 3.32 -7.91
C ILE A 92 -8.05 4.64 -7.70
N GLU A 93 -8.48 5.28 -8.80
CA GLU A 93 -9.23 6.53 -8.73
C GLU A 93 -10.60 6.35 -8.06
N ALA A 94 -11.26 5.21 -8.28
CA ALA A 94 -12.54 4.90 -7.64
C ALA A 94 -12.37 4.75 -6.13
N ALA A 95 -11.29 4.11 -5.67
CA ALA A 95 -10.97 3.97 -4.25
C ALA A 95 -10.74 5.34 -3.59
N ALA A 96 -9.91 6.18 -4.17
CA ALA A 96 -9.66 7.54 -3.67
C ALA A 96 -10.94 8.39 -3.61
N LYS A 97 -11.78 8.30 -4.65
CA LYS A 97 -13.08 8.97 -4.71
C LYS A 97 -14.04 8.47 -3.62
N ALA A 98 -14.11 7.15 -3.41
CA ALA A 98 -14.97 6.54 -2.39
C ALA A 98 -14.57 6.99 -0.98
N ILE A 99 -13.27 6.92 -0.66
CA ILE A 99 -12.72 7.38 0.63
C ILE A 99 -13.16 8.82 0.90
N LYS A 100 -12.97 9.70 -0.09
CA LYS A 100 -13.34 11.13 0.03
C LYS A 100 -14.85 11.34 0.17
N GLN A 101 -15.66 10.70 -0.68
CA GLN A 101 -17.12 10.88 -0.70
C GLN A 101 -17.79 10.38 0.56
N LYS A 102 -17.33 9.23 1.07
CA LYS A 102 -17.88 8.63 2.29
C LYS A 102 -17.24 9.19 3.57
N LYS A 103 -16.28 10.14 3.44
CA LYS A 103 -15.53 10.71 4.56
C LYS A 103 -14.89 9.62 5.42
N SER A 104 -14.45 8.54 4.77
CA SER A 104 -13.79 7.43 5.44
C SER A 104 -12.47 7.88 6.09
N PRO A 105 -12.14 7.42 7.31
CA PRO A 105 -10.85 7.70 7.93
C PRO A 105 -9.69 6.90 7.32
N ALA A 106 -9.99 6.02 6.34
CA ALA A 106 -9.03 5.11 5.74
C ALA A 106 -7.79 5.83 5.19
N LEU A 107 -6.62 5.25 5.43
CA LEU A 107 -5.45 5.54 4.62
C LEU A 107 -5.49 4.70 3.35
N PHE A 108 -5.06 5.30 2.25
CA PHE A 108 -5.02 4.64 0.95
C PHE A 108 -3.60 4.22 0.60
N HIS A 109 -3.37 2.91 0.63
CA HIS A 109 -2.12 2.27 0.20
C HIS A 109 -2.25 1.70 -1.21
N VAL A 110 -1.25 1.98 -2.04
CA VAL A 110 -1.13 1.42 -3.39
C VAL A 110 0.19 0.66 -3.53
N ASP A 111 0.11 -0.64 -3.83
CA ASP A 111 1.27 -1.40 -4.30
C ASP A 111 1.52 -1.07 -5.78
N ALA A 112 2.51 -0.20 -6.05
CA ALA A 112 2.88 0.22 -7.39
C ALA A 112 4.08 -0.55 -7.97
N VAL A 113 4.48 -1.66 -7.37
CA VAL A 113 5.67 -2.42 -7.77
C VAL A 113 5.65 -2.78 -9.26
N GLN A 114 4.50 -3.11 -9.82
CA GLN A 114 4.39 -3.43 -11.25
C GLN A 114 4.16 -2.21 -12.14
N GLY A 115 3.55 -1.14 -11.62
CA GLY A 115 3.17 0.05 -12.40
C GLY A 115 4.23 1.15 -12.40
N PHE A 116 5.06 1.24 -11.35
CA PHE A 116 6.05 2.31 -11.22
C PHE A 116 7.11 2.24 -12.34
N GLY A 117 7.39 3.41 -12.95
CA GLY A 117 8.29 3.52 -14.10
C GLY A 117 7.69 3.08 -15.44
N LYS A 118 6.47 2.52 -15.46
CA LYS A 118 5.74 2.11 -16.67
C LYS A 118 4.50 2.95 -16.92
N MET A 119 3.92 3.49 -15.85
CA MET A 119 2.74 4.35 -15.87
C MET A 119 3.05 5.65 -15.15
N ALA A 120 2.41 6.75 -15.56
CA ALA A 120 2.47 8.00 -14.83
C ALA A 120 1.68 7.87 -13.52
N ILE A 121 2.36 8.08 -12.40
CA ILE A 121 1.75 8.01 -11.06
C ILE A 121 2.01 9.34 -10.36
N TYR A 122 0.95 9.99 -9.93
CA TYR A 122 0.99 11.26 -9.19
C TYR A 122 0.31 11.08 -7.83
N PRO A 123 0.99 10.55 -6.79
CA PRO A 123 0.35 10.13 -5.53
C PRO A 123 -0.57 11.20 -4.94
N ASN A 124 -0.10 12.44 -4.81
CA ASN A 124 -0.89 13.55 -4.27
C ASN A 124 -2.17 13.83 -5.08
N LYS A 125 -2.09 13.81 -6.42
CA LYS A 125 -3.25 14.06 -7.28
C LYS A 125 -4.24 12.91 -7.26
N SER A 126 -3.73 11.68 -7.13
CA SER A 126 -4.54 10.46 -7.10
C SER A 126 -5.06 10.13 -5.70
N GLY A 127 -4.80 10.97 -4.69
CA GLY A 127 -5.26 10.74 -3.31
C GLY A 127 -4.61 9.52 -2.64
N ILE A 128 -3.40 9.16 -3.05
CA ILE A 128 -2.65 8.04 -2.48
C ILE A 128 -1.84 8.53 -1.28
N ASP A 129 -2.06 7.92 -0.12
CA ASP A 129 -1.35 8.23 1.12
C ASP A 129 -0.01 7.49 1.23
N LEU A 130 0.01 6.23 0.79
CA LEU A 130 1.14 5.33 0.88
C LEU A 130 1.35 4.63 -0.47
N LEU A 131 2.60 4.62 -1.00
CA LEU A 131 2.90 3.97 -2.27
C LEU A 131 4.14 3.10 -2.15
N THR A 132 3.98 1.81 -2.43
CA THR A 132 5.09 0.84 -2.41
C THR A 132 5.77 0.74 -3.76
N ILE A 133 7.10 0.75 -3.75
CA ILE A 133 7.96 0.60 -4.93
C ILE A 133 9.02 -0.46 -4.63
N SER A 134 9.40 -1.24 -5.65
CA SER A 134 10.51 -2.21 -5.55
C SER A 134 11.50 -2.03 -6.70
N GLY A 135 12.78 -1.88 -6.35
CA GLY A 135 13.83 -1.56 -7.31
C GLY A 135 14.05 -2.63 -8.38
N HIS A 136 13.93 -3.92 -8.03
CA HIS A 136 14.17 -5.01 -8.98
C HIS A 136 13.18 -5.06 -10.16
N LYS A 137 12.07 -4.33 -10.09
CA LYS A 137 11.08 -4.21 -11.19
C LYS A 137 11.35 -3.04 -12.13
N ILE A 138 12.30 -2.18 -11.77
CA ILE A 138 12.72 -0.99 -12.53
C ILE A 138 14.25 -0.99 -12.81
N HIS A 139 14.82 -2.19 -12.97
CA HIS A 139 16.23 -2.40 -13.30
C HIS A 139 17.25 -1.94 -12.24
N ALA A 140 16.80 -1.62 -11.02
CA ALA A 140 17.69 -1.31 -9.91
C ALA A 140 18.22 -2.62 -9.26
N PRO A 141 19.28 -2.57 -8.46
CA PRO A 141 19.77 -3.71 -7.71
C PRO A 141 18.72 -4.37 -6.83
N LYS A 142 18.83 -5.68 -6.60
CA LYS A 142 18.03 -6.38 -5.59
C LYS A 142 18.36 -5.85 -4.20
N GLY A 143 17.39 -5.91 -3.29
CA GLY A 143 17.56 -5.42 -1.91
C GLY A 143 17.28 -3.93 -1.73
N ILE A 144 16.63 -3.30 -2.71
CA ILE A 144 16.22 -1.89 -2.68
C ILE A 144 14.72 -1.79 -2.94
N GLY A 145 14.03 -1.00 -2.13
CA GLY A 145 12.65 -0.61 -2.31
C GLY A 145 12.39 0.74 -1.64
N ALA A 146 11.23 1.31 -1.88
CA ALA A 146 10.82 2.55 -1.25
C ALA A 146 9.34 2.49 -0.85
N LEU A 147 9.01 3.20 0.22
CA LEU A 147 7.66 3.53 0.61
C LEU A 147 7.53 5.06 0.56
N TYR A 148 6.70 5.56 -0.36
CA TYR A 148 6.25 6.94 -0.31
C TYR A 148 5.19 7.08 0.77
N ILE A 149 5.29 8.14 1.56
CA ILE A 149 4.33 8.52 2.58
C ILE A 149 3.96 9.97 2.33
N SER A 150 2.67 10.26 2.19
CA SER A 150 2.18 11.64 2.03
C SER A 150 2.62 12.51 3.22
N LYS A 151 2.95 13.77 2.95
CA LYS A 151 3.49 14.70 3.95
C LYS A 151 2.62 14.88 5.20
N ASP A 152 1.31 14.72 5.05
CA ASP A 152 0.33 14.92 6.12
C ASP A 152 0.02 13.63 6.90
N ILE A 153 0.63 12.51 6.48
CA ILE A 153 0.42 11.20 7.10
C ILE A 153 1.57 10.87 8.06
N ARG A 154 1.21 10.28 9.19
CA ARG A 154 2.16 9.73 10.16
C ARG A 154 1.78 8.28 10.42
N ILE A 155 2.72 7.38 10.21
CA ILE A 155 2.60 5.98 10.58
C ILE A 155 3.68 5.63 11.60
N PRO A 156 3.40 4.77 12.59
CA PRO A 156 4.41 4.35 13.55
C PRO A 156 5.45 3.43 12.89
N PRO A 157 6.70 3.44 13.38
CA PRO A 157 7.74 2.55 12.89
C PRO A 157 7.41 1.09 13.21
N ARG A 158 7.90 0.19 12.34
CA ARG A 158 7.84 -1.27 12.57
C ARG A 158 9.20 -1.85 12.95
N THR A 159 10.27 -1.11 12.68
CA THR A 159 11.64 -1.45 13.03
C THR A 159 12.21 -0.31 13.88
N PHE A 160 12.67 -0.61 15.07
CA PHE A 160 13.15 0.37 16.02
C PHE A 160 14.68 0.44 16.00
N GLY A 161 15.26 1.64 16.15
CA GLY A 161 16.70 1.88 16.10
C GLY A 161 17.04 3.37 16.05
N GLY A 162 17.99 3.75 15.19
CA GLY A 162 18.37 5.16 15.00
C GLY A 162 17.28 6.01 14.34
N GLY A 163 17.49 7.33 14.29
CA GLY A 163 16.50 8.29 13.77
C GLY A 163 16.44 8.42 12.25
N GLN A 164 16.90 7.42 11.48
CA GLN A 164 16.86 7.45 10.02
C GLN A 164 15.42 7.56 9.49
N GLU A 165 15.25 8.12 8.29
CA GLU A 165 13.95 8.27 7.63
C GLU A 165 12.87 8.87 8.56
N ASN A 166 13.23 9.92 9.31
CA ASN A 166 12.35 10.55 10.29
C ASN A 166 11.84 9.59 11.41
N GLY A 167 12.63 8.55 11.73
CA GLY A 167 12.29 7.55 12.74
C GLY A 167 11.26 6.51 12.30
N ILE A 168 10.80 6.53 11.06
CA ILE A 168 9.81 5.59 10.53
C ILE A 168 10.46 4.25 10.15
N HIS A 169 11.72 4.31 9.69
CA HIS A 169 12.44 3.13 9.24
C HIS A 169 13.92 3.22 9.64
N CYS A 170 14.34 2.35 10.52
CA CYS A 170 15.70 2.31 11.08
C CYS A 170 16.51 1.18 10.44
N ARG A 171 17.02 1.42 9.23
CA ARG A 171 17.89 0.46 8.54
C ARG A 171 19.09 1.17 7.94
N ALA A 172 20.28 0.57 8.09
CA ALA A 172 21.46 1.03 7.37
C ALA A 172 21.25 0.81 5.85
N MET A 173 21.53 1.81 5.05
CA MET A 173 21.59 1.63 3.60
C MET A 173 22.76 0.70 3.27
N THR A 174 22.56 -0.22 2.33
CA THR A 174 23.69 -0.99 1.77
C THR A 174 24.59 -0.07 0.96
N GLU A 175 25.88 -0.33 0.89
CA GLU A 175 26.82 0.46 0.09
C GLU A 175 26.36 0.64 -1.36
N ARG A 176 25.68 -0.37 -1.95
CA ARG A 176 25.09 -0.28 -3.29
C ARG A 176 23.95 0.73 -3.41
N ALA A 177 23.24 1.03 -2.34
CA ALA A 177 22.20 2.06 -2.34
C ALA A 177 22.79 3.49 -2.22
N ILE A 178 23.98 3.62 -1.64
CA ILE A 178 24.67 4.90 -1.47
C ILE A 178 25.19 5.42 -2.82
N HIS A 179 25.69 4.53 -3.69
CA HIS A 179 26.19 4.90 -5.02
C HIS A 179 25.11 5.34 -6.03
N LEU A 180 23.83 5.22 -5.70
CA LEU A 180 22.71 5.66 -6.55
C LEU A 180 22.28 7.12 -6.24
N LYS A 181 23.02 7.82 -5.36
CA LYS A 181 22.76 9.25 -5.03
C LYS A 181 23.64 10.24 -5.79
N GLU A 182 24.56 9.77 -6.63
CA GLU A 182 25.34 10.57 -7.59
C GLU A 182 24.74 10.45 -9.00
#